data_cf7907ea48ae8f3e8f6ba15cb6e79df5
#
_entry.id   cf7907ea48ae8f3e8f6ba15cb6e79df5
#
_cell.length_a   1.000
_cell.length_b   1.000
_cell.length_c   1.000
_cell.angle_alpha   90.00
_cell.angle_beta   90.00
_cell.angle_gamma   90.00
#
_symmetry.space_group_name_H-M   'P 1'
#
loop_
_entity.id
_entity.type
_entity.pdbx_description
1 polymer ?
#
loop_
_entity_poly.entity_id
_entity_poly.type
_entity_poly.pdbx_seq_one_letter_code
_entity_poly.pdbx_strand_id
1 'polypeptide(L)'
;MAPVGSRESLAAAIQAGADSIYFGIENLNMRSRSASAFTIDDLREIAGVCNDHGMKSYLTVNVIIYDNDMEQMRTIVRAAKEAGISAVIASDVSVMNFARSIGQEVHLSTQLNITNIESLKFYALFADVVVLARELN
;
A
#
# COMPACT_ATOMS: atom_id res chain seq x y z
N MET A 1 -7.47 -10.79 2.80
CA MET A 1 -7.19 -9.35 2.54
C MET A 1 -8.40 -8.73 1.86
N ALA A 2 -8.96 -7.70 2.45
CA ALA A 2 -10.20 -7.07 1.96
C ALA A 2 -9.91 -5.67 1.42
N PRO A 3 -10.45 -5.31 0.23
CA PRO A 3 -10.32 -3.95 -0.28
C PRO A 3 -11.21 -2.99 0.51
N VAL A 4 -10.68 -1.82 0.82
CA VAL A 4 -11.39 -0.81 1.59
C VAL A 4 -11.30 0.52 0.85
N GLY A 5 -12.44 1.04 0.39
CA GLY A 5 -12.52 2.31 -0.32
C GLY A 5 -13.24 3.40 0.45
N SER A 6 -13.79 3.08 1.61
CA SER A 6 -14.55 4.01 2.43
C SER A 6 -14.59 3.53 3.88
N ARG A 7 -15.08 4.40 4.78
CA ARG A 7 -15.28 4.03 6.19
C ARG A 7 -16.31 2.92 6.34
N GLU A 8 -17.31 2.89 5.48
CA GLU A 8 -18.32 1.83 5.46
C GLU A 8 -17.70 0.49 5.09
N SER A 9 -16.84 0.46 4.07
CA SER A 9 -16.10 -0.74 3.68
C SER A 9 -15.18 -1.23 4.79
N LEU A 10 -14.56 -0.30 5.52
CA LEU A 10 -13.70 -0.62 6.66
C LEU A 10 -14.51 -1.31 7.76
N ALA A 11 -15.66 -0.74 8.11
CA ALA A 11 -16.54 -1.32 9.11
C ALA A 11 -17.00 -2.72 8.70
N ALA A 12 -17.35 -2.90 7.42
CA ALA A 12 -17.76 -4.20 6.89
C ALA A 12 -16.63 -5.23 6.97
N ALA A 13 -15.41 -4.83 6.67
CA ALA A 13 -14.24 -5.71 6.77
C ALA A 13 -14.00 -6.17 8.20
N ILE A 14 -14.15 -5.28 9.17
CA ILE A 14 -14.02 -5.59 10.58
C ILE A 14 -15.08 -6.59 11.01
N GLN A 15 -16.35 -6.35 10.65
CA GLN A 15 -17.46 -7.23 10.99
C GLN A 15 -17.32 -8.61 10.34
N ALA A 16 -16.75 -8.68 9.15
CA ALA A 16 -16.52 -9.93 8.45
C ALA A 16 -15.32 -10.71 9.00
N GLY A 17 -14.55 -10.14 9.92
CA GLY A 17 -13.38 -10.80 10.50
C GLY A 17 -12.19 -10.88 9.58
N ALA A 18 -12.00 -9.89 8.71
CA ALA A 18 -10.84 -9.85 7.80
C ALA A 18 -9.54 -9.79 8.59
N ASP A 19 -8.51 -10.51 8.12
CA ASP A 19 -7.18 -10.51 8.74
C ASP A 19 -6.37 -9.28 8.35
N SER A 20 -6.66 -8.71 7.19
CA SER A 20 -5.96 -7.55 6.67
C SER A 20 -6.85 -6.78 5.69
N ILE A 21 -6.53 -5.50 5.52
CA ILE A 21 -7.19 -4.65 4.53
C ILE A 21 -6.14 -3.98 3.66
N TYR A 22 -6.56 -3.58 2.46
CA TYR A 22 -5.74 -2.71 1.62
C TYR A 22 -6.59 -1.55 1.09
N PHE A 23 -5.98 -0.39 0.95
CA PHE A 23 -6.68 0.84 0.57
C PHE A 23 -5.71 1.79 -0.10
N GLY A 24 -6.26 2.76 -0.86
CA GLY A 24 -5.50 3.84 -1.46
C GLY A 24 -5.92 5.18 -0.86
N ILE A 25 -5.08 6.19 -1.04
CA ILE A 25 -5.43 7.55 -0.68
C ILE A 25 -5.46 8.43 -1.92
N GLU A 26 -6.24 9.50 -1.84
CA GLU A 26 -6.62 10.32 -3.00
C GLU A 26 -5.47 11.00 -3.71
N ASN A 27 -4.44 11.42 -2.99
CA ASN A 27 -3.47 12.38 -3.50
C ASN A 27 -2.48 11.86 -4.54
N LEU A 28 -2.20 10.55 -4.60
CA LEU A 28 -1.31 9.99 -5.63
C LEU A 28 -2.07 9.51 -6.85
N ASN A 29 -3.37 9.28 -6.71
CA ASN A 29 -4.18 8.81 -7.82
C ASN A 29 -5.17 9.89 -8.20
N MET A 30 -4.73 10.83 -9.04
CA MET A 30 -5.55 11.97 -9.46
C MET A 30 -6.81 11.58 -10.23
N ARG A 31 -6.94 10.31 -10.60
CA ARG A 31 -8.08 9.81 -11.41
C ARG A 31 -9.26 9.33 -10.57
N SER A 32 -9.08 9.12 -9.28
CA SER A 32 -10.16 8.60 -8.44
C SER A 32 -10.50 9.55 -7.31
N ARG A 33 -10.96 10.74 -7.67
CA ARG A 33 -11.52 11.68 -6.71
C ARG A 33 -12.96 11.27 -6.42
N SER A 34 -13.13 10.47 -5.38
CA SER A 34 -14.45 10.22 -4.84
C SER A 34 -14.55 10.94 -3.50
N ALA A 35 -15.73 11.44 -3.20
CA ALA A 35 -16.00 12.15 -1.94
C ALA A 35 -15.78 11.25 -0.71
N SER A 36 -15.72 9.93 -0.91
CA SER A 36 -15.51 8.95 0.15
C SER A 36 -14.07 8.44 0.23
N ALA A 37 -13.16 8.93 -0.65
CA ALA A 37 -11.77 8.49 -0.65
C ALA A 37 -11.03 8.93 0.61
N PHE A 38 -10.15 8.06 1.07
CA PHE A 38 -9.31 8.38 2.23
C PHE A 38 -8.23 9.40 1.84
N THR A 39 -7.88 10.23 2.80
CA THR A 39 -6.81 11.22 2.68
C THR A 39 -5.63 10.81 3.55
N ILE A 40 -4.54 11.55 3.44
CA ILE A 40 -3.35 11.32 4.27
C ILE A 40 -3.67 11.45 5.76
N ASP A 41 -4.62 12.31 6.12
CA ASP A 41 -5.02 12.50 7.51
C ASP A 41 -5.77 11.30 8.09
N ASP A 42 -6.36 10.49 7.24
CA ASP A 42 -7.10 9.29 7.65
C ASP A 42 -6.19 8.11 7.99
N LEU A 43 -4.92 8.15 7.61
CA LEU A 43 -3.98 7.03 7.79
C LEU A 43 -3.85 6.63 9.25
N ARG A 44 -3.74 7.60 10.15
CA ARG A 44 -3.59 7.33 11.58
C ARG A 44 -4.82 6.65 12.15
N GLU A 45 -6.00 7.10 11.76
CA GLU A 45 -7.26 6.50 12.17
C GLU A 45 -7.39 5.06 11.67
N ILE A 46 -7.09 4.83 10.39
CA ILE A 46 -7.20 3.51 9.79
C ILE A 46 -6.22 2.54 10.47
N ALA A 47 -4.98 2.94 10.65
CA ALA A 47 -3.97 2.12 11.30
C ALA A 47 -4.36 1.80 12.75
N GLY A 48 -4.89 2.78 13.47
CA GLY A 48 -5.34 2.60 14.85
C GLY A 48 -6.47 1.58 14.94
N VAL A 49 -7.49 1.72 14.08
CA VAL A 49 -8.62 0.80 14.05
C VAL A 49 -8.15 -0.63 13.71
N CYS A 50 -7.28 -0.78 12.73
CA CYS A 50 -6.74 -2.08 12.36
C CYS A 50 -5.94 -2.71 13.50
N ASN A 51 -5.08 -1.93 14.15
CA ASN A 51 -4.28 -2.42 15.27
C ASN A 51 -5.15 -2.87 16.44
N ASP A 52 -6.23 -2.13 16.73
CA ASP A 52 -7.16 -2.46 17.81
C ASP A 52 -7.89 -3.79 17.55
N HIS A 53 -8.07 -4.16 16.30
CA HIS A 53 -8.76 -5.39 15.91
C HIS A 53 -7.80 -6.51 15.48
N GLY A 54 -6.50 -6.34 15.68
CA GLY A 54 -5.50 -7.31 15.28
C GLY A 54 -5.39 -7.52 13.77
N MET A 55 -5.76 -6.52 12.99
CA MET A 55 -5.72 -6.55 11.52
C MET A 55 -4.48 -5.85 11.01
N LYS A 56 -3.96 -6.32 9.89
CA LYS A 56 -2.90 -5.61 9.17
C LYS A 56 -3.49 -4.64 8.18
N SER A 57 -2.80 -3.52 7.97
CA SER A 57 -3.23 -2.48 7.04
C SER A 57 -2.16 -2.28 5.97
N TYR A 58 -2.59 -2.25 4.70
CA TYR A 58 -1.71 -2.08 3.56
C TYR A 58 -2.15 -0.87 2.73
N LEU A 59 -1.23 0.06 2.52
CA LEU A 59 -1.48 1.24 1.69
C LEU A 59 -1.00 0.97 0.27
N THR A 60 -1.91 1.07 -0.70
CA THR A 60 -1.53 0.90 -2.10
C THR A 60 -0.91 2.18 -2.64
N VAL A 61 0.35 2.08 -3.07
CA VAL A 61 1.08 3.13 -3.78
C VAL A 61 1.60 2.49 -5.07
N ASN A 62 0.70 1.81 -5.77
CA ASN A 62 1.02 0.98 -6.93
C ASN A 62 0.81 1.73 -8.26
N VAL A 63 0.95 3.04 -8.24
CA VAL A 63 0.86 3.90 -9.42
C VAL A 63 2.26 4.22 -9.95
N ILE A 64 2.33 4.67 -11.20
CA ILE A 64 3.57 5.16 -11.80
C ILE A 64 3.87 6.54 -11.20
N ILE A 65 5.10 6.72 -10.72
CA ILE A 65 5.53 7.96 -10.09
C ILE A 65 6.38 8.76 -11.09
N TYR A 66 5.89 9.94 -11.46
CA TYR A 66 6.64 10.87 -12.26
C TYR A 66 7.46 11.81 -11.35
N ASP A 67 8.43 12.50 -11.90
CA ASP A 67 9.32 13.38 -11.12
C ASP A 67 8.54 14.40 -10.29
N ASN A 68 7.43 14.92 -10.83
CA ASN A 68 6.57 15.88 -10.14
C ASN A 68 5.85 15.29 -8.92
N ASP A 69 5.74 13.97 -8.85
CA ASP A 69 5.01 13.28 -7.79
C ASP A 69 5.92 12.86 -6.63
N MET A 70 7.24 13.00 -6.78
CA MET A 70 8.21 12.46 -5.82
C MET A 70 8.03 13.00 -4.41
N GLU A 71 7.86 14.31 -4.26
CA GLU A 71 7.68 14.91 -2.92
C GLU A 71 6.39 14.46 -2.27
N GLN A 72 5.31 14.39 -3.04
CA GLN A 72 4.02 13.94 -2.55
C GLN A 72 4.10 12.46 -2.14
N MET A 73 4.75 11.63 -2.95
CA MET A 73 4.97 10.23 -2.64
C MET A 73 5.74 10.05 -1.33
N ARG A 74 6.82 10.81 -1.15
CA ARG A 74 7.61 10.75 0.08
C ARG A 74 6.78 11.14 1.30
N THR A 75 5.98 12.19 1.18
CA THR A 75 5.09 12.66 2.24
C THR A 75 4.11 11.56 2.64
N ILE A 76 3.52 10.89 1.66
CA ILE A 76 2.54 9.82 1.89
C ILE A 76 3.19 8.60 2.55
N VAL A 77 4.32 8.14 2.03
CA VAL A 77 5.02 6.97 2.58
C VAL A 77 5.50 7.24 4.00
N ARG A 78 6.01 8.45 4.24
CA ARG A 78 6.46 8.86 5.57
C ARG A 78 5.28 8.90 6.55
N ALA A 79 4.14 9.46 6.12
CA ALA A 79 2.92 9.49 6.94
C ALA A 79 2.41 8.08 7.25
N ALA A 80 2.48 7.17 6.30
CA ALA A 80 2.11 5.78 6.52
C ALA A 80 2.99 5.13 7.58
N LYS A 81 4.29 5.36 7.53
CA LYS A 81 5.22 4.86 8.54
C LYS A 81 4.89 5.41 9.93
N GLU A 82 4.68 6.70 10.03
CA GLU A 82 4.35 7.36 11.30
C GLU A 82 3.01 6.91 11.86
N ALA A 83 2.05 6.63 10.99
CA ALA A 83 0.72 6.19 11.40
C ALA A 83 0.68 4.74 11.90
N GLY A 84 1.69 3.93 11.56
CA GLY A 84 1.72 2.52 11.94
C GLY A 84 1.07 1.59 10.91
N ILE A 85 1.02 2.00 9.65
CA ILE A 85 0.56 1.14 8.55
C ILE A 85 1.52 -0.05 8.43
N SER A 86 0.98 -1.24 8.23
CA SER A 86 1.77 -2.48 8.21
C SER A 86 2.76 -2.53 7.06
N ALA A 87 2.33 -2.16 5.85
CA ALA A 87 3.21 -2.13 4.68
C ALA A 87 2.62 -1.26 3.58
N VAL A 88 3.47 -0.83 2.65
CA VAL A 88 3.00 -0.21 1.40
C VAL A 88 3.10 -1.23 0.27
N ILE A 89 2.14 -1.18 -0.65
CA ILE A 89 2.13 -2.03 -1.85
C ILE A 89 2.59 -1.15 -3.01
N ALA A 90 3.71 -1.50 -3.62
CA ALA A 90 4.36 -0.66 -4.62
C ALA A 90 4.64 -1.39 -5.92
N SER A 91 4.65 -0.63 -7.03
CA SER A 91 5.12 -1.10 -8.34
C SER A 91 6.30 -0.28 -8.84
N ASP A 92 6.46 0.94 -8.37
CA ASP A 92 7.53 1.84 -8.81
C ASP A 92 8.75 1.70 -7.89
N VAL A 93 9.94 1.58 -8.49
CA VAL A 93 11.19 1.43 -7.74
C VAL A 93 11.47 2.62 -6.83
N SER A 94 11.05 3.83 -7.21
CA SER A 94 11.24 5.01 -6.37
C SER A 94 10.50 4.89 -5.04
N VAL A 95 9.29 4.33 -5.05
CA VAL A 95 8.52 4.07 -3.83
C VAL A 95 9.22 3.02 -2.97
N MET A 96 9.69 1.94 -3.60
CA MET A 96 10.40 0.86 -2.91
C MET A 96 11.65 1.38 -2.20
N ASN A 97 12.47 2.14 -2.94
CA ASN A 97 13.71 2.71 -2.39
C ASN A 97 13.45 3.64 -1.23
N PHE A 98 12.50 4.55 -1.37
CA PHE A 98 12.19 5.50 -0.31
C PHE A 98 11.63 4.80 0.92
N ALA A 99 10.68 3.89 0.74
CA ALA A 99 10.06 3.17 1.85
C ALA A 99 11.13 2.39 2.65
N ARG A 100 12.01 1.69 1.96
CA ARG A 100 13.08 0.95 2.62
C ARG A 100 14.06 1.86 3.35
N SER A 101 14.32 3.05 2.79
CA SER A 101 15.25 4.01 3.42
C SER A 101 14.75 4.51 4.77
N ILE A 102 13.43 4.52 4.99
CA ILE A 102 12.85 4.94 6.27
C ILE A 102 12.36 3.75 7.12
N GLY A 103 12.66 2.53 6.69
CA GLY A 103 12.30 1.33 7.44
C GLY A 103 10.83 0.91 7.32
N GLN A 104 10.13 1.34 6.26
CA GLN A 104 8.77 0.93 5.99
C GLN A 104 8.77 -0.36 5.18
N GLU A 105 8.02 -1.37 5.63
CA GLU A 105 7.89 -2.63 4.90
C GLU A 105 7.23 -2.40 3.55
N VAL A 106 7.74 -3.09 2.52
CA VAL A 106 7.26 -2.95 1.14
C VAL A 106 6.85 -4.30 0.59
N HIS A 107 5.64 -4.36 0.02
CA HIS A 107 5.13 -5.49 -0.71
C HIS A 107 5.04 -5.11 -2.19
N LEU A 108 5.48 -5.98 -3.08
CA LEU A 108 5.39 -5.72 -4.51
C LEU A 108 3.99 -5.99 -5.02
N SER A 109 3.52 -5.09 -5.87
CA SER A 109 2.20 -5.22 -6.50
C SER A 109 2.20 -6.33 -7.55
N THR A 110 1.05 -6.98 -7.75
CA THR A 110 0.84 -7.93 -8.84
C THR A 110 1.02 -7.30 -10.22
N GLN A 111 0.93 -5.97 -10.31
CA GLN A 111 1.10 -5.26 -11.58
C GLN A 111 2.48 -5.42 -12.20
N LEU A 112 3.48 -5.84 -11.41
CA LEU A 112 4.83 -6.10 -11.93
C LEU A 112 4.93 -7.40 -12.72
N ASN A 113 3.91 -8.25 -12.66
CA ASN A 113 3.84 -9.50 -13.43
C ASN A 113 5.10 -10.36 -13.30
N ILE A 114 5.52 -10.60 -12.06
CA ILE A 114 6.70 -11.42 -11.80
C ILE A 114 6.38 -12.88 -12.08
N THR A 115 6.99 -13.44 -13.11
CA THR A 115 6.74 -14.80 -13.58
C THR A 115 7.97 -15.68 -13.61
N ASN A 116 9.16 -15.15 -13.33
CA ASN A 116 10.40 -15.91 -13.40
C ASN A 116 11.35 -15.54 -12.25
N ILE A 117 12.33 -16.42 -12.04
CA ILE A 117 13.26 -16.30 -10.91
C ILE A 117 14.19 -15.08 -11.03
N GLU A 118 14.53 -14.68 -12.25
CA GLU A 118 15.43 -13.53 -12.45
C GLU A 118 14.74 -12.23 -12.06
N SER A 119 13.48 -12.05 -12.46
CA SER A 119 12.67 -10.91 -12.02
C SER A 119 12.47 -10.93 -10.51
N LEU A 120 12.21 -12.10 -9.94
CA LEU A 120 12.03 -12.26 -8.51
C LEU A 120 13.29 -11.83 -7.76
N LYS A 121 14.45 -12.27 -8.19
CA LYS A 121 15.74 -11.88 -7.58
C LYS A 121 15.98 -10.39 -7.64
N PHE A 122 15.67 -9.77 -8.78
CA PHE A 122 15.83 -8.32 -8.95
C PHE A 122 14.97 -7.55 -7.96
N TYR A 123 13.67 -7.86 -7.93
CA TYR A 123 12.73 -7.14 -7.08
C TYR A 123 12.91 -7.46 -5.59
N ALA A 124 13.43 -8.63 -5.26
CA ALA A 124 13.70 -9.00 -3.87
C ALA A 124 14.75 -8.07 -3.21
N LEU A 125 15.54 -7.37 -4.00
CA LEU A 125 16.46 -6.35 -3.50
C LEU A 125 15.74 -5.14 -2.93
N PHE A 126 14.49 -4.91 -3.33
CA PHE A 126 13.74 -3.70 -3.02
C PHE A 126 12.51 -3.92 -2.16
N ALA A 127 12.12 -5.16 -1.90
CA ALA A 127 10.86 -5.44 -1.23
C ALA A 127 10.99 -6.60 -0.24
N ASP A 128 10.12 -6.56 0.76
CA ASP A 128 10.07 -7.59 1.81
C ASP A 128 9.16 -8.76 1.40
N VAL A 129 8.12 -8.48 0.60
CA VAL A 129 7.18 -9.48 0.10
C VAL A 129 6.93 -9.27 -1.39
N VAL A 130 6.97 -10.36 -2.13
CA VAL A 130 6.71 -10.35 -3.57
C VAL A 130 5.41 -11.11 -3.85
N VAL A 131 4.50 -10.46 -4.57
CA VAL A 131 3.24 -11.09 -5.00
C VAL A 131 3.40 -11.49 -6.46
N LEU A 132 3.36 -12.79 -6.72
CA LEU A 132 3.57 -13.33 -8.06
C LEU A 132 2.36 -13.10 -8.97
N ALA A 133 2.60 -13.12 -10.27
CA ALA A 133 1.54 -12.95 -11.26
C ALA A 133 0.52 -14.09 -11.14
N ARG A 134 -0.74 -13.78 -11.41
CA ARG A 134 -1.81 -14.77 -11.32
C ARG A 134 -1.68 -15.89 -12.34
N GLU A 135 -1.05 -15.59 -13.47
CA GLU A 135 -0.83 -16.53 -14.56
C GLU A 135 0.27 -17.56 -14.27
N LEU A 136 0.98 -17.38 -13.16
CA LEU A 136 2.03 -18.31 -12.75
C LEU A 136 1.40 -19.54 -12.08
N ASN A 137 1.67 -20.69 -12.67
CA ASN A 137 1.20 -21.98 -12.15
C ASN A 137 2.31 -22.68 -11.35
#